data_2820d4411ba19f63a9dea39f8259753c
#
_entry.id   2820d4411ba19f63a9dea39f8259753c
#
_cell.length_a   1.000
_cell.length_b   1.000
_cell.length_c   1.000
_cell.angle_alpha   90.00
_cell.angle_beta   90.00
_cell.angle_gamma   90.00
#
_symmetry.space_group_name_H-M   'P 1'
#
loop_
_entity.id
_entity.type
_entity.pdbx_description
1 polymer ?
#
loop_
_entity_poly.entity_id
_entity_poly.type
_entity_poly.pdbx_seq_one_letter_code
_entity_poly.pdbx_strand_id
1 'polypeptide(L)'
;QDDLAAKGASILLSSHALTEVEARTDRIVILSKGRLVAEGSLPDLRRRADLPVALHVTARNGYAPDLARALPGAILVDGALHLTCPQTQKLETLGRIAGLGDKVADLEVLPPSLEDLYAHFSQGAAQ
;
A
#
# COMPACT_ATOMS: atom_id res chain seq x y z
N GLN A 1 -7.52 -5.36 -23.06
CA GLN A 1 -6.30 -5.31 -23.62
C GLN A 1 -5.48 -4.06 -23.52
N ASP A 2 -4.29 -4.17 -24.00
CA ASP A 2 -3.36 -3.06 -23.95
C ASP A 2 -3.86 -1.85 -24.70
N ASP A 3 -4.58 -2.06 -25.80
CA ASP A 3 -5.08 -0.96 -26.59
C ASP A 3 -6.01 -0.06 -25.79
N LEU A 4 -6.86 -0.67 -24.98
CA LEU A 4 -7.77 0.12 -24.17
C LEU A 4 -7.01 0.92 -23.13
N ALA A 5 -6.03 0.31 -22.50
CA ALA A 5 -5.24 1.00 -21.49
C ALA A 5 -4.44 2.12 -22.11
N ALA A 6 -3.87 1.89 -23.28
CA ALA A 6 -3.03 2.89 -23.94
C ALA A 6 -3.82 4.12 -24.35
N LYS A 7 -5.11 3.99 -24.52
CA LYS A 7 -5.95 5.12 -24.90
C LYS A 7 -6.64 5.78 -23.72
N GLY A 8 -6.24 5.42 -22.53
CA GLY A 8 -6.84 6.01 -21.34
C GLY A 8 -8.20 5.47 -21.01
N ALA A 9 -8.59 4.36 -21.60
CA ALA A 9 -9.87 3.75 -21.29
C ALA A 9 -9.82 3.08 -19.93
N SER A 10 -11.01 2.83 -19.38
CA SER A 10 -11.12 2.13 -18.12
C SER A 10 -10.72 0.68 -18.28
N ILE A 11 -10.15 0.11 -17.22
CA ILE A 11 -9.82 -1.29 -17.17
C ILE A 11 -10.67 -1.96 -16.13
N LEU A 12 -11.26 -3.09 -16.51
CA LEU A 12 -12.07 -3.89 -15.62
C LEU A 12 -11.16 -4.80 -14.81
N LEU A 13 -11.22 -4.68 -13.49
CA LEU A 13 -10.36 -5.45 -12.60
C LEU A 13 -11.12 -6.54 -11.90
N SER A 14 -10.51 -7.70 -11.81
CA SER A 14 -10.96 -8.79 -10.96
C SER A 14 -9.80 -9.10 -10.02
N SER A 15 -9.88 -10.23 -9.31
CA SER A 15 -8.82 -10.60 -8.39
C SER A 15 -7.54 -11.07 -9.09
N HIS A 16 -7.53 -11.08 -10.42
CA HIS A 16 -6.39 -11.56 -11.19
C HIS A 16 -5.57 -10.42 -11.76
N ALA A 17 -4.27 -10.60 -11.86
CA ALA A 17 -3.36 -9.74 -12.62
C ALA A 17 -3.38 -8.28 -12.22
N LEU A 18 -3.64 -7.99 -10.96
CA LEU A 18 -3.75 -6.60 -10.52
C LEU A 18 -2.41 -5.87 -10.60
N THR A 19 -1.32 -6.56 -10.26
CA THR A 19 -0.01 -5.89 -10.23
C THR A 19 0.46 -5.46 -11.60
N GLU A 20 0.08 -6.17 -12.64
CA GLU A 20 0.46 -5.80 -13.99
C GLU A 20 -0.26 -4.55 -14.48
N VAL A 21 -1.49 -4.37 -14.01
CA VAL A 21 -2.31 -3.25 -14.44
C VAL A 21 -1.89 -1.96 -13.76
N GLU A 22 -1.39 -2.06 -12.54
CA GLU A 22 -1.09 -0.91 -11.69
C GLU A 22 -0.24 0.16 -12.39
N ALA A 23 0.72 -0.27 -13.20
CA ALA A 23 1.69 0.66 -13.76
C ALA A 23 1.21 1.37 -15.00
N ARG A 24 0.08 0.99 -15.58
CA ARG A 24 -0.28 1.45 -16.90
C ARG A 24 -1.68 2.02 -17.05
N THR A 25 -2.44 1.98 -15.99
CA THR A 25 -3.87 2.27 -16.08
C THR A 25 -4.16 3.67 -15.58
N ASP A 26 -4.79 4.49 -16.44
CA ASP A 26 -5.22 5.83 -16.05
C ASP A 26 -6.50 5.78 -15.23
N ARG A 27 -7.38 4.86 -15.56
CA ARG A 27 -8.66 4.78 -14.90
C ARG A 27 -8.98 3.35 -14.58
N ILE A 28 -9.44 3.14 -13.35
CA ILE A 28 -9.69 1.81 -12.80
C ILE A 28 -11.17 1.67 -12.47
N VAL A 29 -11.73 0.55 -12.87
CA VAL A 29 -13.10 0.17 -12.50
C VAL A 29 -13.02 -1.11 -11.70
N ILE A 30 -13.54 -1.07 -10.48
CA ILE A 30 -13.53 -2.24 -9.60
C ILE A 30 -14.93 -2.81 -9.51
N LEU A 31 -15.04 -4.08 -9.87
CA LEU A 31 -16.30 -4.80 -9.77
C LEU A 31 -16.19 -5.88 -8.69
N SER A 32 -17.28 -6.07 -7.98
CA SER A 32 -17.39 -7.15 -7.01
C SER A 32 -18.75 -7.79 -7.18
N LYS A 33 -18.75 -9.09 -7.48
CA LYS A 33 -19.98 -9.85 -7.65
C LYS A 33 -20.88 -9.21 -8.71
N GLY A 34 -20.25 -8.76 -9.80
CA GLY A 34 -20.97 -8.17 -10.91
C GLY A 34 -21.44 -6.74 -10.71
N ARG A 35 -21.04 -6.10 -9.64
CA ARG A 35 -21.48 -4.74 -9.33
C ARG A 35 -20.29 -3.80 -9.31
N LEU A 36 -20.52 -2.58 -9.77
CA LEU A 36 -19.51 -1.54 -9.71
C LEU A 36 -19.38 -1.06 -8.26
N VAL A 37 -18.20 -1.21 -7.68
CA VAL A 37 -17.98 -0.77 -6.31
C VAL A 37 -17.06 0.44 -6.23
N ALA A 38 -16.24 0.69 -7.24
CA ALA A 38 -15.38 1.87 -7.25
C ALA A 38 -14.89 2.14 -8.66
N GLU A 39 -14.62 3.42 -8.92
CA GLU A 39 -14.11 3.84 -10.22
C GLU A 39 -13.35 5.13 -10.06
N GLY A 40 -12.18 5.24 -10.72
CA GLY A 40 -11.37 6.44 -10.65
C GLY A 40 -9.93 6.13 -10.98
N SER A 41 -9.07 7.13 -10.83
CA SER A 41 -7.64 6.93 -10.99
C SER A 41 -7.10 6.22 -9.74
N LEU A 42 -5.89 5.67 -9.86
CA LEU A 42 -5.26 5.03 -8.71
C LEU A 42 -5.08 6.00 -7.54
N PRO A 43 -4.54 7.21 -7.75
CA PRO A 43 -4.48 8.16 -6.63
C PRO A 43 -5.84 8.48 -6.02
N ASP A 44 -6.86 8.58 -6.87
CA ASP A 44 -8.21 8.86 -6.42
C ASP A 44 -8.72 7.76 -5.50
N LEU A 45 -8.56 6.51 -5.94
CA LEU A 45 -9.02 5.37 -5.16
C LEU A 45 -8.26 5.26 -3.84
N ARG A 46 -6.96 5.58 -3.86
CA ARG A 46 -6.16 5.57 -2.64
C ARG A 46 -6.67 6.60 -1.63
N ARG A 47 -7.00 7.80 -2.11
CA ARG A 47 -7.54 8.83 -1.23
C ARG A 47 -8.88 8.41 -0.64
N ARG A 48 -9.74 7.84 -1.45
CA ARG A 48 -11.07 7.45 -1.00
C ARG A 48 -11.04 6.29 -0.02
N ALA A 49 -10.13 5.34 -0.24
CA ALA A 49 -10.00 4.18 0.66
C ALA A 49 -9.35 4.57 1.97
N ASP A 50 -8.43 5.53 1.93
CA ASP A 50 -7.72 6.02 3.11
C ASP A 50 -7.14 4.89 3.94
N LEU A 51 -6.52 3.94 3.27
CA LEU A 51 -5.91 2.80 3.93
C LEU A 51 -4.55 3.18 4.52
N PRO A 52 -4.10 2.46 5.55
CA PRO A 52 -2.78 2.75 6.15
C PRO A 52 -1.64 2.54 5.18
N VAL A 53 -0.54 3.23 5.44
CA VAL A 53 0.71 3.06 4.70
C VAL A 53 1.51 1.96 5.36
N ALA A 54 2.09 1.07 4.56
CA ALA A 54 2.97 0.03 5.08
C ALA A 54 4.42 0.51 5.00
N LEU A 55 5.19 0.19 6.02
CA LEU A 55 6.60 0.57 6.10
C LEU A 55 7.43 -0.66 6.42
N HIS A 56 8.50 -0.85 5.67
CA HIS A 56 9.45 -1.93 5.92
C HIS A 56 10.79 -1.30 6.28
N VAL A 57 11.23 -1.54 7.52
CA VAL A 57 12.45 -0.94 8.04
C VAL A 57 13.48 -2.05 8.22
N THR A 58 14.55 -1.99 7.44
CA THR A 58 15.61 -2.97 7.56
C THR A 58 16.63 -2.49 8.58
N ALA A 59 16.86 -3.29 9.60
CA ALA A 59 17.81 -2.94 10.65
C ALA A 59 19.24 -3.17 10.17
N ARG A 60 20.12 -2.26 10.58
CA ARG A 60 21.54 -2.51 10.39
C ARG A 60 21.95 -3.64 11.33
N ASN A 61 22.99 -4.36 10.96
CA ASN A 61 23.39 -5.56 11.63
C ASN A 61 23.48 -5.36 13.15
N GLY A 62 22.73 -6.18 13.87
CA GLY A 62 22.74 -6.14 15.32
C GLY A 62 21.77 -5.17 15.97
N TYR A 63 21.07 -4.36 15.19
CA TYR A 63 20.19 -3.34 15.74
C TYR A 63 18.71 -3.66 15.68
N ALA A 64 18.35 -4.87 15.22
CA ALA A 64 16.93 -5.22 15.13
C ALA A 64 16.19 -5.10 16.46
N PRO A 65 16.75 -5.57 17.59
CA PRO A 65 16.05 -5.40 18.86
C PRO A 65 15.86 -3.95 19.27
N ASP A 66 16.86 -3.10 18.96
CA ASP A 66 16.74 -1.67 19.26
C ASP A 66 15.60 -1.04 18.49
N LEU A 67 15.51 -1.37 17.20
CA LEU A 67 14.45 -0.83 16.36
C LEU A 67 13.08 -1.35 16.79
N ALA A 68 13.00 -2.60 17.21
CA ALA A 68 11.74 -3.16 17.66
C ALA A 68 11.23 -2.41 18.90
N ARG A 69 12.13 -2.02 19.78
CA ARG A 69 11.74 -1.24 20.96
C ARG A 69 11.31 0.17 20.59
N ALA A 70 11.95 0.76 19.57
CA ALA A 70 11.67 2.12 19.17
C ALA A 70 10.41 2.22 18.33
N LEU A 71 9.97 1.13 17.72
CA LEU A 71 8.82 1.12 16.82
C LEU A 71 7.78 0.14 17.33
N PRO A 72 7.00 0.53 18.34
CA PRO A 72 5.98 -0.37 18.91
C PRO A 72 4.97 -0.79 17.84
N GLY A 73 4.57 -2.05 17.90
CA GLY A 73 3.62 -2.58 16.93
C GLY A 73 4.25 -3.13 15.67
N ALA A 74 5.54 -2.92 15.47
CA ALA A 74 6.22 -3.48 14.31
C ALA A 74 6.43 -4.97 14.49
N ILE A 75 6.39 -5.70 13.39
CA ILE A 75 6.56 -7.15 13.37
C ILE A 75 7.84 -7.46 12.62
N LEU A 76 8.69 -8.30 13.21
CA LEU A 76 9.94 -8.69 12.56
C LEU A 76 9.68 -9.81 11.56
N VAL A 77 10.02 -9.57 10.29
CA VAL A 77 9.85 -10.54 9.22
C VAL A 77 11.13 -10.54 8.39
N ASP A 78 11.84 -11.66 8.40
CA ASP A 78 13.05 -11.84 7.58
C ASP A 78 14.05 -10.70 7.74
N GLY A 79 14.29 -10.28 8.98
CA GLY A 79 15.28 -9.26 9.25
C GLY A 79 14.82 -7.84 9.07
N ALA A 80 13.58 -7.62 8.71
CA ALA A 80 13.01 -6.29 8.57
C ALA A 80 11.81 -6.13 9.48
N LEU A 81 11.59 -4.92 9.93
CA LEU A 81 10.44 -4.61 10.77
C LEU A 81 9.32 -4.07 9.89
N HIS A 82 8.17 -4.71 9.95
CA HIS A 82 7.00 -4.33 9.17
C HIS A 82 6.00 -3.64 10.08
N LEU A 83 5.60 -2.44 9.70
CA LEU A 83 4.60 -1.71 10.47
C LEU A 83 3.72 -0.92 9.52
N THR A 84 2.59 -0.48 10.04
CA THR A 84 1.69 0.37 9.28
C THR A 84 1.38 1.61 10.09
N CYS A 85 1.01 2.68 9.39
CA CYS A 85 0.56 3.88 10.06
C CYS A 85 -0.51 4.56 9.22
N PRO A 86 -1.41 5.31 9.87
CA PRO A 86 -2.39 6.09 9.12
C PRO A 86 -1.71 7.13 8.24
N GLN A 87 -2.37 7.49 7.14
CA GLN A 87 -1.82 8.50 6.24
C GLN A 87 -1.52 9.81 6.98
N THR A 88 -2.35 10.16 7.94
CA THR A 88 -2.17 11.40 8.68
C THR A 88 -0.92 11.39 9.55
N GLN A 89 -0.39 10.21 9.85
CA GLN A 89 0.81 10.07 10.68
C GLN A 89 2.04 9.67 9.89
N LYS A 90 1.95 9.68 8.57
CA LYS A 90 3.02 9.19 7.73
C LYS A 90 4.31 9.99 7.94
N LEU A 91 4.23 11.31 7.89
CA LEU A 91 5.43 12.14 8.03
C LEU A 91 6.02 12.04 9.42
N GLU A 92 5.18 11.98 10.43
CA GLU A 92 5.65 11.82 11.81
C GLU A 92 6.38 10.49 11.98
N THR A 93 5.83 9.41 11.43
CA THR A 93 6.44 8.11 11.53
C THR A 93 7.76 8.05 10.79
N LEU A 94 7.80 8.64 9.59
CA LEU A 94 9.05 8.69 8.83
C LEU A 94 10.11 9.48 9.57
N GLY A 95 9.71 10.57 10.23
CA GLY A 95 10.66 11.34 11.04
C GLY A 95 11.20 10.54 12.21
N ARG A 96 10.35 9.75 12.84
CA ARG A 96 10.80 8.90 13.95
C ARG A 96 11.81 7.88 13.47
N ILE A 97 11.55 7.26 12.31
CA ILE A 97 12.48 6.27 11.75
C ILE A 97 13.80 6.94 11.36
N ALA A 98 13.71 8.12 10.75
CA ALA A 98 14.92 8.86 10.37
C ALA A 98 15.76 9.21 11.59
N GLY A 99 15.10 9.47 12.71
CA GLY A 99 15.80 9.79 13.96
C GLY A 99 16.58 8.62 14.55
N LEU A 100 16.33 7.41 14.07
CA LEU A 100 17.08 6.24 14.54
C LEU A 100 18.45 6.15 13.88
N GLY A 101 18.68 6.91 12.82
CA GLY A 101 20.00 7.13 12.26
C GLY A 101 20.66 5.86 11.75
N ASP A 102 21.87 5.62 12.24
CA ASP A 102 22.69 4.53 11.73
C ASP A 102 22.15 3.13 12.04
N LYS A 103 21.15 3.04 12.88
CA LYS A 103 20.56 1.74 13.19
C LYS A 103 19.71 1.20 12.06
N VAL A 104 19.32 2.08 11.12
CA VAL A 104 18.47 1.71 9.99
C VAL A 104 19.32 1.59 8.75
N ALA A 105 19.26 0.42 8.10
CA ALA A 105 19.98 0.20 6.86
C ALA A 105 19.18 0.64 5.66
N ASP A 106 17.85 0.48 5.71
CA ASP A 106 16.99 0.79 4.59
C ASP A 106 15.56 1.00 5.06
N LEU A 107 14.81 1.76 4.29
CA LEU A 107 13.41 2.03 4.57
C LEU A 107 12.63 1.96 3.27
N GLU A 108 11.56 1.20 3.28
CA GLU A 108 10.68 1.09 2.13
C GLU A 108 9.29 1.54 2.53
N VAL A 109 8.70 2.44 1.76
CA VAL A 109 7.36 2.95 2.00
C VAL A 109 6.45 2.38 0.92
N LEU A 110 5.41 1.67 1.35
CA LEU A 110 4.54 0.93 0.45
C LEU A 110 3.12 1.46 0.55
N PRO A 111 2.67 2.24 -0.43
CA PRO A 111 1.28 2.67 -0.44
C PRO A 111 0.36 1.49 -0.73
N PRO A 112 -0.94 1.62 -0.44
CA PRO A 112 -1.87 0.53 -0.72
C PRO A 112 -1.83 0.13 -2.19
N SER A 113 -1.81 -1.17 -2.43
CA SER A 113 -1.78 -1.74 -3.77
C SER A 113 -3.19 -1.81 -4.34
N LEU A 114 -3.28 -2.15 -5.63
CA LEU A 114 -4.58 -2.40 -6.23
C LEU A 114 -5.29 -3.55 -5.55
N GLU A 115 -4.54 -4.57 -5.12
CA GLU A 115 -5.13 -5.66 -4.36
C GLU A 115 -5.78 -5.17 -3.08
N ASP A 116 -5.08 -4.30 -2.36
CA ASP A 116 -5.60 -3.74 -1.13
C ASP A 116 -6.87 -2.95 -1.39
N LEU A 117 -6.88 -2.16 -2.46
CA LEU A 117 -8.04 -1.36 -2.82
C LEU A 117 -9.22 -2.23 -3.22
N TYR A 118 -8.94 -3.28 -4.00
CA TYR A 118 -9.99 -4.19 -4.38
C TYR A 118 -10.65 -4.81 -3.16
N ALA A 119 -9.82 -5.29 -2.22
CA ALA A 119 -10.35 -5.89 -1.00
C ALA A 119 -11.18 -4.90 -0.19
N HIS A 120 -10.68 -3.67 -0.09
CA HIS A 120 -11.38 -2.64 0.68
C HIS A 120 -12.77 -2.34 0.11
N PHE A 121 -12.82 -2.06 -1.20
CA PHE A 121 -14.08 -1.68 -1.82
C PHE A 121 -15.03 -2.86 -1.96
N SER A 122 -14.48 -4.06 -2.12
CA SER A 122 -15.31 -5.26 -2.21
C SER A 122 -15.96 -5.61 -0.88
N GLN A 123 -15.26 -5.39 0.22
CA GLN A 123 -15.83 -5.65 1.54
C GLN A 123 -17.03 -4.75 1.80
N GLY A 124 -16.92 -3.48 1.40
CA GLY A 124 -18.04 -2.58 1.54
C GLY A 124 -19.25 -3.05 0.77
N ALA A 125 -19.01 -3.60 -0.44
CA ALA A 125 -20.11 -4.05 -1.28
C ALA A 125 -20.74 -5.34 -0.75
N ALA A 126 -20.00 -6.14 0.01
CA ALA A 126 -20.51 -7.38 0.53
C ALA A 126 -21.53 -7.17 1.64
N GLN A 127 -21.59 -5.99 2.17
CA GLN A 127 -22.56 -5.64 3.23
C GLN A 127 -23.76 -4.93 2.64
#